data_e0cf0fdfc7e335d41f027dbe49130720
#
_entry.id   e0cf0fdfc7e335d41f027dbe49130720
#
_cell.length_a   1.000
_cell.length_b   1.000
_cell.length_c   1.000
_cell.angle_alpha   90.00
_cell.angle_beta   90.00
_cell.angle_gamma   90.00
#
_symmetry.space_group_name_H-M   'P 1'
#
loop_
_entity.id
_entity.type
_entity.pdbx_description
1 polymer ?
#
loop_
_entity_poly.entity_id
_entity_poly.type
_entity_poly.pdbx_seq_one_letter_code
_entity_poly.pdbx_strand_id
1 'polypeptide(L)'
;MANTTFNGPVRSEGGFEQITKNSTTGAITTNLDVDASGNVTTSGTINNKQKIDTTFNAAGAKSDTLTAAQSGTLFLINGAANNVITLPALSTANVGVTYDFFLTVAV
;
A
#
# COMPACT_ATOMS: atom_id res chain seq x y z
N MET A 1 -25.19 22.22 -6.26
CA MET A 1 -24.47 22.38 -4.99
C MET A 1 -23.05 22.85 -5.30
N ALA A 2 -22.57 23.90 -4.66
CA ALA A 2 -21.21 24.37 -4.88
C ALA A 2 -20.19 23.41 -4.25
N ASN A 3 -19.09 23.13 -4.95
CA ASN A 3 -17.99 22.39 -4.39
C ASN A 3 -17.14 23.31 -3.50
N THR A 4 -16.78 22.83 -2.31
CA THR A 4 -15.85 23.54 -1.43
C THR A 4 -14.43 23.08 -1.77
N THR A 5 -13.56 24.04 -2.10
CA THR A 5 -12.14 23.77 -2.36
C THR A 5 -11.31 24.29 -1.19
N PHE A 6 -10.42 23.44 -0.68
CA PHE A 6 -9.47 23.79 0.38
C PHE A 6 -8.08 23.97 -0.25
N ASN A 7 -7.45 25.12 0.00
CA ASN A 7 -6.10 25.43 -0.51
C ASN A 7 -4.98 25.01 0.46
N GLY A 8 -5.31 24.31 1.52
CA GLY A 8 -4.37 23.83 2.53
C GLY A 8 -4.82 22.49 3.13
N PRO A 9 -4.01 21.92 4.03
CA PRO A 9 -4.36 20.66 4.66
C PRO A 9 -5.62 20.81 5.53
N VAL A 10 -6.55 19.84 5.39
CA VAL A 10 -7.67 19.68 6.30
C VAL A 10 -7.22 18.81 7.46
N ARG A 11 -7.34 19.32 8.69
CA ARG A 11 -6.98 18.59 9.91
C ARG A 11 -8.24 18.19 10.66
N SER A 12 -8.33 16.93 11.07
CA SER A 12 -9.39 16.41 11.91
C SER A 12 -8.78 15.59 13.04
N GLU A 13 -9.12 15.88 14.29
CA GLU A 13 -8.66 15.13 15.46
C GLU A 13 -9.45 13.84 15.67
N GLY A 14 -10.72 13.82 15.23
CA GLY A 14 -11.63 12.69 15.41
C GLY A 14 -11.67 11.70 14.25
N GLY A 15 -10.91 11.97 13.19
CA GLY A 15 -10.96 11.17 11.96
C GLY A 15 -11.74 11.84 10.84
N PHE A 16 -11.98 11.09 9.75
CA PHE A 16 -12.65 11.56 8.56
C PHE A 16 -13.53 10.45 7.97
N GLU A 17 -14.78 10.74 7.69
CA GLU A 17 -15.71 9.81 7.04
C GLU A 17 -16.20 10.34 5.71
N GLN A 18 -16.24 9.48 4.70
CA GLN A 18 -17.04 9.69 3.49
C GLN A 18 -18.28 8.84 3.57
N ILE A 19 -19.44 9.49 3.52
CA ILE A 19 -20.74 8.85 3.71
C ILE A 19 -21.63 8.97 2.47
N THR A 20 -22.56 8.02 2.34
CA THR A 20 -23.73 8.13 1.48
C THR A 20 -24.97 8.20 2.37
N LYS A 21 -25.84 9.17 2.13
CA LYS A 21 -27.11 9.32 2.83
C LYS A 21 -28.27 8.96 1.91
N ASN A 22 -29.10 8.04 2.35
CA ASN A 22 -30.35 7.73 1.65
C ASN A 22 -31.32 8.93 1.76
N SER A 23 -31.74 9.48 0.64
CA SER A 23 -32.56 10.68 0.60
C SER A 23 -34.01 10.44 1.11
N THR A 24 -34.48 9.21 1.09
CA THR A 24 -35.85 8.84 1.52
C THR A 24 -35.89 8.47 3.00
N THR A 25 -34.96 7.65 3.48
CA THR A 25 -34.95 7.12 4.84
C THR A 25 -34.07 7.90 5.79
N GLY A 26 -33.15 8.71 5.28
CA GLY A 26 -32.12 9.38 6.05
C GLY A 26 -31.00 8.46 6.55
N ALA A 27 -31.04 7.17 6.23
CA ALA A 27 -30.01 6.22 6.64
C ALA A 27 -28.64 6.60 6.07
N ILE A 28 -27.60 6.49 6.89
CA ILE A 28 -26.20 6.80 6.55
C ILE A 28 -25.44 5.50 6.35
N THR A 29 -24.64 5.44 5.29
CA THR A 29 -23.66 4.38 5.03
C THR A 29 -22.28 5.01 4.95
N THR A 30 -21.37 4.56 5.78
CA THR A 30 -19.95 4.98 5.72
C THR A 30 -19.25 4.15 4.64
N ASN A 31 -18.65 4.84 3.65
CA ASN A 31 -17.92 4.20 2.56
C ASN A 31 -16.41 4.24 2.74
N LEU A 32 -15.90 5.28 3.37
CA LEU A 32 -14.51 5.44 3.78
C LEU A 32 -14.50 6.01 5.18
N ASP A 33 -13.71 5.41 6.04
CA ASP A 33 -13.46 5.88 7.40
C ASP A 33 -11.94 5.97 7.65
N VAL A 34 -11.51 7.08 8.22
CA VAL A 34 -10.16 7.24 8.77
C VAL A 34 -10.35 7.56 10.25
N ASP A 35 -10.09 6.59 11.12
CA ASP A 35 -10.31 6.75 12.56
C ASP A 35 -9.26 7.66 13.23
N ALA A 36 -9.49 8.00 14.50
CA ALA A 36 -8.57 8.84 15.28
C ALA A 36 -7.17 8.22 15.47
N SER A 37 -7.01 6.92 15.25
CA SER A 37 -5.74 6.19 15.30
C SER A 37 -5.03 6.15 13.93
N GLY A 38 -5.68 6.70 12.88
CA GLY A 38 -5.13 6.72 11.52
C GLY A 38 -5.36 5.43 10.73
N ASN A 39 -6.22 4.53 11.20
CA ASN A 39 -6.62 3.36 10.41
C ASN A 39 -7.59 3.79 9.31
N VAL A 40 -7.43 3.20 8.12
CA VAL A 40 -8.28 3.46 6.96
C VAL A 40 -9.13 2.23 6.68
N THR A 41 -10.45 2.40 6.74
CA THR A 41 -11.43 1.35 6.39
C THR A 41 -12.25 1.81 5.20
N THR A 42 -12.48 0.94 4.23
CA THR A 42 -13.33 1.23 3.08
C THR A 42 -14.27 0.06 2.79
N SER A 43 -15.51 0.36 2.41
CA SER A 43 -16.47 -0.63 1.91
C SER A 43 -16.27 -1.00 0.44
N GLY A 44 -15.50 -0.19 -0.29
CA GLY A 44 -15.16 -0.40 -1.69
C GLY A 44 -13.72 -0.88 -1.90
N THR A 45 -13.30 -0.90 -3.16
CA THR A 45 -11.94 -1.25 -3.56
C THR A 45 -11.04 -0.02 -3.56
N ILE A 46 -9.85 -0.15 -3.00
CA ILE A 46 -8.79 0.86 -3.14
C ILE A 46 -8.03 0.58 -4.43
N ASN A 47 -8.17 1.46 -5.42
CA ASN A 47 -7.42 1.40 -6.66
C ASN A 47 -6.11 2.17 -6.50
N ASN A 48 -5.04 1.48 -6.24
CA ASN A 48 -3.70 2.05 -6.16
C ASN A 48 -2.75 1.37 -7.15
N LYS A 49 -1.70 2.08 -7.55
CA LYS A 49 -0.61 1.47 -8.32
C LYS A 49 0.39 0.86 -7.34
N GLN A 50 0.57 -0.44 -7.44
CA GLN A 50 1.65 -1.11 -6.70
C GLN A 50 3.00 -0.69 -7.28
N LYS A 51 3.96 -0.40 -6.43
CA LYS A 51 5.33 -0.17 -6.86
C LYS A 51 5.93 -1.49 -7.36
N ILE A 52 6.51 -1.46 -8.56
CA ILE A 52 7.20 -2.62 -9.14
C ILE A 52 8.69 -2.33 -9.19
N ASP A 53 9.48 -3.27 -8.70
CA ASP A 53 10.95 -3.22 -8.76
C ASP A 53 11.45 -4.33 -9.68
N THR A 54 12.27 -3.97 -10.66
CA THR A 54 12.82 -4.87 -11.67
C THR A 54 14.30 -5.15 -11.49
N THR A 55 14.91 -4.72 -10.39
CA THR A 55 16.36 -4.87 -10.14
C THR A 55 16.80 -6.32 -10.27
N PHE A 56 16.00 -7.27 -9.76
CA PHE A 56 16.30 -8.70 -9.82
C PHE A 56 15.81 -9.39 -11.11
N ASN A 57 15.17 -8.65 -12.02
CA ASN A 57 14.70 -9.22 -13.29
C ASN A 57 15.76 -9.19 -14.41
N ALA A 58 16.90 -8.57 -14.15
CA ALA A 58 18.00 -8.51 -15.11
C ALA A 58 18.72 -9.87 -15.25
N ALA A 59 19.38 -10.07 -16.39
CA ALA A 59 20.29 -11.19 -16.55
C ALA A 59 21.52 -11.03 -15.61
N GLY A 60 21.92 -12.12 -14.97
CA GLY A 60 23.04 -12.16 -14.03
C GLY A 60 22.60 -12.01 -12.58
N ALA A 61 23.39 -12.62 -11.69
CA ALA A 61 23.12 -12.65 -10.27
C ALA A 61 23.12 -11.25 -9.64
N LYS A 62 22.15 -11.01 -8.79
CA LYS A 62 22.04 -9.80 -7.96
C LYS A 62 21.97 -10.19 -6.51
N SER A 63 22.58 -9.39 -5.66
CA SER A 63 22.47 -9.51 -4.21
C SER A 63 22.11 -8.15 -3.62
N ASP A 64 21.02 -8.09 -2.85
CA ASP A 64 20.57 -6.87 -2.21
C ASP A 64 19.86 -7.17 -0.89
N THR A 65 19.89 -6.18 0.01
CA THR A 65 19.17 -6.22 1.28
C THR A 65 17.99 -5.25 1.21
N LEU A 66 16.78 -5.79 1.33
CA LEU A 66 15.56 -4.98 1.32
C LEU A 66 15.45 -4.16 2.61
N THR A 67 14.81 -3.02 2.51
CA THR A 67 14.57 -2.10 3.62
C THR A 67 13.08 -1.96 3.90
N ALA A 68 12.71 -1.56 5.12
CA ALA A 68 11.31 -1.29 5.48
C ALA A 68 10.64 -0.25 4.57
N ALA A 69 11.41 0.70 4.01
CA ALA A 69 10.89 1.69 3.07
C ALA A 69 10.42 1.10 1.73
N GLN A 70 10.81 -0.13 1.42
CA GLN A 70 10.38 -0.86 0.23
C GLN A 70 9.13 -1.72 0.47
N SER A 71 8.48 -1.58 1.64
CA SER A 71 7.23 -2.29 1.95
C SER A 71 6.17 -2.06 0.86
N GLY A 72 5.39 -3.09 0.55
CA GLY A 72 4.34 -3.07 -0.47
C GLY A 72 4.86 -3.11 -1.91
N THR A 73 6.17 -3.31 -2.11
CA THR A 73 6.76 -3.43 -3.46
C THR A 73 6.63 -4.86 -3.99
N LEU A 74 6.24 -4.98 -5.26
CA LEU A 74 6.34 -6.22 -6.03
C LEU A 74 7.71 -6.30 -6.71
N PHE A 75 8.52 -7.28 -6.35
CA PHE A 75 9.80 -7.56 -6.98
C PHE A 75 9.64 -8.59 -8.08
N LEU A 76 10.03 -8.22 -9.30
CA LEU A 76 10.13 -9.17 -10.41
C LEU A 76 11.51 -9.82 -10.37
N ILE A 77 11.54 -11.15 -10.38
CA ILE A 77 12.76 -11.93 -10.23
C ILE A 77 12.99 -12.80 -11.46
N ASN A 78 14.17 -12.71 -12.05
CA ASN A 78 14.64 -13.66 -13.04
C ASN A 78 15.11 -14.95 -12.32
N GLY A 79 14.33 -16.02 -12.41
CA GLY A 79 14.64 -17.29 -11.74
C GLY A 79 15.90 -17.99 -12.29
N ALA A 80 16.30 -17.69 -13.51
CA ALA A 80 17.53 -18.23 -14.09
C ALA A 80 18.83 -17.52 -13.60
N ALA A 81 18.69 -16.39 -12.89
CA ALA A 81 19.80 -15.70 -12.26
C ALA A 81 19.90 -16.11 -10.78
N ASN A 82 21.11 -16.38 -10.29
CA ASN A 82 21.32 -16.71 -8.87
C ASN A 82 21.16 -15.44 -8.00
N ASN A 83 19.95 -14.96 -7.83
CA ASN A 83 19.66 -13.79 -7.02
C ASN A 83 19.67 -14.11 -5.52
N VAL A 84 20.23 -13.23 -4.71
CA VAL A 84 20.19 -13.31 -3.25
C VAL A 84 19.46 -12.09 -2.71
N ILE A 85 18.32 -12.30 -2.09
CA ILE A 85 17.49 -11.26 -1.49
C ILE A 85 17.52 -11.45 0.03
N THR A 86 18.06 -10.47 0.74
CA THR A 86 18.10 -10.47 2.20
C THR A 86 16.98 -9.58 2.72
N LEU A 87 16.16 -10.12 3.61
CA LEU A 87 15.11 -9.35 4.28
C LEU A 87 15.69 -8.52 5.43
N PRO A 88 15.03 -7.41 5.83
CA PRO A 88 15.44 -6.65 7.00
C PRO A 88 15.42 -7.52 8.27
N ALA A 89 16.26 -7.18 9.20
CA ALA A 89 16.26 -7.84 10.51
C ALA A 89 14.90 -7.68 11.21
N LEU A 90 14.47 -8.72 11.92
CA LEU A 90 13.24 -8.68 12.72
C LEU A 90 13.36 -7.62 13.81
N SER A 91 12.42 -6.69 13.84
CA SER A 91 12.31 -5.65 14.87
C SER A 91 10.88 -5.17 14.98
N THR A 92 10.54 -4.53 16.08
CA THR A 92 9.22 -3.91 16.26
C THR A 92 8.96 -2.79 15.25
N ALA A 93 10.03 -2.13 14.75
CA ALA A 93 9.92 -1.09 13.72
C ALA A 93 9.54 -1.65 12.33
N ASN A 94 9.71 -2.96 12.11
CA ASN A 94 9.42 -3.62 10.83
C ASN A 94 8.11 -4.43 10.85
N VAL A 95 7.31 -4.29 11.90
CA VAL A 95 5.98 -4.93 11.97
C VAL A 95 5.08 -4.35 10.88
N GLY A 96 4.44 -5.24 10.09
CA GLY A 96 3.56 -4.85 8.99
C GLY A 96 4.27 -4.59 7.66
N VAL A 97 5.61 -4.72 7.60
CA VAL A 97 6.36 -4.67 6.34
C VAL A 97 6.06 -5.91 5.52
N THR A 98 5.72 -5.73 4.24
CA THR A 98 5.39 -6.78 3.29
C THR A 98 6.17 -6.62 2.00
N TYR A 99 6.53 -7.74 1.38
CA TYR A 99 7.15 -7.78 0.05
C TYR A 99 6.49 -8.88 -0.77
N ASP A 100 6.20 -8.59 -2.03
CA ASP A 100 5.69 -9.56 -2.99
C ASP A 100 6.79 -9.93 -3.98
N PHE A 101 6.92 -11.21 -4.31
CA PHE A 101 7.92 -11.72 -5.25
C PHE A 101 7.24 -12.47 -6.38
N PHE A 102 7.62 -12.14 -7.61
CA PHE A 102 7.11 -12.81 -8.80
C PHE A 102 8.27 -13.27 -9.69
N LEU A 103 8.31 -14.58 -9.97
CA LEU A 103 9.28 -15.15 -10.90
C LEU A 103 8.84 -14.91 -12.35
N THR A 104 9.65 -14.20 -13.11
CA THR A 104 9.37 -13.88 -14.51
C THR A 104 9.89 -14.94 -15.48
N VAL A 105 10.89 -15.72 -15.06
CA VAL A 105 11.49 -16.83 -15.83
C VAL A 105 11.58 -18.04 -14.90
N ALA A 106 11.18 -19.20 -15.38
CA ALA A 106 11.34 -20.45 -14.65
C ALA A 106 12.83 -20.80 -14.43
N VAL A 107 13.10 -21.46 -13.34
CA VAL A 107 14.44 -21.94 -13.00
C VAL A 107 14.80 -23.14 -13.89
#